data_1ab86548e0c8d43b145617d5ec380d9d
#
_entry.id   1ab86548e0c8d43b145617d5ec380d9d
#
_cell.length_a   1.000
_cell.length_b   1.000
_cell.length_c   1.000
_cell.angle_alpha   90.00
_cell.angle_beta   90.00
_cell.angle_gamma   90.00
#
_symmetry.space_group_name_H-M   'P 1'
#
loop_
_entity.id
_entity.type
_entity.pdbx_description
1 polymer ?
#
loop_
_entity_poly.entity_id
_entity_poly.type
_entity_poly.pdbx_seq_one_letter_code
_entity_poly.pdbx_strand_id
1 'polypeptide(L)'
;MKNIFKGSLQGYLCEDCLEVISDVEVLLYLPNTRETSPTHASNNPKEAFHLVTKEEAQQREGLLLYRKRTDSNGNFEIEIDEKYIGSDFDVDFICGSVPPKHIKPRGNQQVQFHMTTISMRAELAQQAQNENARWTYIIAHKWWCYIRGYFFDAWVICGHLMNCKTNTPIANAKVTAMDADFLTDDNLGSDTTDANGHFRIDYSSADFKKTFLSPWINVETDPGFPLTFQSGPDVYFKAELGGTTLINETKDDARKNVGYCLCLKLCSEVTVGDPDETFPSAWTGIGNAFSSSFGVNSYDFDADGYAGSGKHVLFSNIRLTGQAALKSASQKPIEYRFRVSDTTAPNNVASLPESNFTKIVGIYPNLFVPSIVSKLTRKVFSFILNDIFVYSDQSDFDAEGWFDVNHAIERTLISVGLTPADLSLYNIIEEDTLITINTAALTSAPNVPNSINAGQPIPAGNKIPVEKFAIRFEIREVINKPANIFGAIGGNGKTLNSVIMNNNPIYRKLAIAELESNLCSPISGTLHAKYTVYHPHLSSCSMHLNNNSHSVERDISDGIIPLSGNTNPAVTERTNNSSQLNNPPNDMTRCTYALKLYSGTRKHTGDFGDSDGSSPLEQLFFYDI
;
A
#
# COMPACT_ATOMS: atom_id res chain seq x y z
N MET A 1 8.61 16.73 -31.65
CA MET A 1 9.24 16.24 -30.39
C MET A 1 9.03 14.74 -30.35
N LYS A 2 9.99 13.98 -29.81
CA LYS A 2 9.76 12.54 -29.62
C LYS A 2 8.87 12.35 -28.40
N ASN A 3 7.81 11.54 -28.54
CA ASN A 3 6.93 11.20 -27.43
C ASN A 3 7.55 10.02 -26.68
N ILE A 4 8.28 10.30 -25.61
CA ILE A 4 8.98 9.29 -24.81
C ILE A 4 8.20 9.06 -23.52
N PHE A 5 7.66 7.86 -23.36
CA PHE A 5 7.07 7.40 -22.11
C PHE A 5 8.18 6.87 -21.19
N LYS A 6 8.38 7.52 -20.06
CA LYS A 6 9.36 7.16 -19.05
C LYS A 6 8.67 6.50 -17.89
N GLY A 7 9.18 5.35 -17.46
CA GLY A 7 8.62 4.65 -16.32
C GLY A 7 9.68 4.06 -15.40
N SER A 8 9.26 3.62 -14.21
CA SER A 8 10.07 2.87 -13.25
C SER A 8 9.24 1.80 -12.55
N LEU A 9 9.86 0.67 -12.24
CA LEU A 9 9.25 -0.44 -11.51
C LEU A 9 9.96 -0.66 -10.18
N GLN A 10 9.16 -0.81 -9.14
CA GLN A 10 9.63 -1.09 -7.79
C GLN A 10 8.70 -2.12 -7.14
N GLY A 11 9.16 -2.78 -6.08
CA GLY A 11 8.37 -3.71 -5.30
C GLY A 11 8.55 -3.48 -3.82
N TYR A 12 7.48 -3.50 -3.05
CA TYR A 12 7.54 -3.47 -1.60
C TYR A 12 7.95 -4.84 -1.06
N LEU A 13 9.05 -4.88 -0.32
CA LEU A 13 9.45 -6.04 0.49
C LEU A 13 8.99 -5.89 1.93
N CYS A 14 9.19 -4.72 2.48
CA CYS A 14 8.80 -4.32 3.83
C CYS A 14 8.59 -2.81 3.83
N GLU A 15 8.12 -2.27 4.92
CA GLU A 15 7.67 -0.89 5.10
C GLU A 15 8.65 0.17 4.56
N ASP A 16 9.94 -0.01 4.76
CA ASP A 16 11.01 0.87 4.28
C ASP A 16 12.07 0.11 3.47
N CYS A 17 11.71 -1.08 2.99
CA CYS A 17 12.52 -1.89 2.10
C CYS A 17 11.87 -1.94 0.71
N LEU A 18 12.02 -0.86 -0.04
CA LEU A 18 11.60 -0.77 -1.42
C LEU A 18 12.68 -1.37 -2.34
N GLU A 19 12.30 -2.31 -3.16
CA GLU A 19 13.21 -2.98 -4.08
C GLU A 19 13.04 -2.46 -5.51
N VAL A 20 14.15 -2.03 -6.10
CA VAL A 20 14.19 -1.67 -7.53
C VAL A 20 14.09 -2.95 -8.38
N ILE A 21 13.14 -2.99 -9.30
CA ILE A 21 12.93 -4.14 -10.19
C ILE A 21 13.68 -3.91 -11.50
N SER A 22 14.91 -4.40 -11.55
CA SER A 22 15.80 -4.30 -12.71
C SER A 22 15.75 -5.55 -13.58
N ASP A 23 16.18 -5.40 -14.83
CA ASP A 23 16.34 -6.49 -15.81
C ASP A 23 15.04 -7.27 -16.10
N VAL A 24 13.89 -6.61 -16.03
CA VAL A 24 12.58 -7.16 -16.41
C VAL A 24 12.09 -6.51 -17.70
N GLU A 25 11.29 -7.22 -18.47
CA GLU A 25 10.71 -6.69 -19.71
C GLU A 25 9.33 -6.10 -19.41
N VAL A 26 9.17 -4.83 -19.73
CA VAL A 26 7.88 -4.12 -19.73
C VAL A 26 7.25 -4.21 -21.10
N LEU A 27 5.98 -4.57 -21.15
CA LEU A 27 5.21 -4.79 -22.36
C LEU A 27 4.01 -3.85 -22.38
N LEU A 28 3.77 -3.19 -23.50
CA LEU A 28 2.57 -2.38 -23.70
C LEU A 28 1.71 -3.00 -24.79
N TYR A 29 0.47 -3.33 -24.41
CA TYR A 29 -0.53 -3.91 -25.31
C TYR A 29 -1.65 -2.90 -25.54
N LEU A 30 -2.28 -2.94 -26.72
CA LEU A 30 -3.58 -2.31 -26.88
C LEU A 30 -4.63 -3.11 -26.08
N PRO A 31 -5.54 -2.44 -25.34
CA PRO A 31 -6.58 -3.12 -24.59
C PRO A 31 -7.48 -3.97 -25.49
N ASN A 32 -7.78 -5.19 -25.07
CA ASN A 32 -8.60 -6.12 -25.86
C ASN A 32 -10.10 -5.96 -25.64
N THR A 33 -10.53 -5.39 -24.52
CA THR A 33 -11.96 -5.25 -24.16
C THR A 33 -12.22 -3.93 -23.45
N ARG A 34 -13.51 -3.53 -23.38
CA ARG A 34 -13.95 -2.35 -22.59
C ARG A 34 -13.76 -2.53 -21.07
N GLU A 35 -13.54 -3.76 -20.62
CA GLU A 35 -13.29 -4.07 -19.20
C GLU A 35 -11.87 -3.69 -18.77
N THR A 36 -10.93 -3.58 -19.71
CA THR A 36 -9.57 -3.10 -19.48
C THR A 36 -9.48 -1.60 -19.77
N SER A 37 -10.08 -0.78 -18.94
CA SER A 37 -9.94 0.67 -19.02
C SER A 37 -9.11 1.20 -17.85
N PRO A 38 -8.39 2.34 -17.99
CA PRO A 38 -7.69 2.97 -16.86
C PRO A 38 -8.59 3.20 -15.66
N THR A 39 -9.85 3.46 -15.91
CA THR A 39 -10.90 3.64 -14.90
C THR A 39 -11.21 2.35 -14.16
N HIS A 40 -11.34 1.23 -14.86
CA HIS A 40 -11.58 -0.07 -14.22
C HIS A 40 -10.36 -0.51 -13.40
N ALA A 41 -9.16 -0.36 -13.95
CA ALA A 41 -7.92 -0.67 -13.27
C ALA A 41 -7.73 0.15 -11.98
N SER A 42 -8.11 1.44 -12.00
CA SER A 42 -7.99 2.30 -10.83
C SER A 42 -9.11 2.08 -9.79
N ASN A 43 -10.29 1.61 -10.20
CA ASN A 43 -11.38 1.29 -9.28
C ASN A 43 -11.22 -0.11 -8.65
N ASN A 44 -10.56 -1.03 -9.34
CA ASN A 44 -10.36 -2.41 -8.92
C ASN A 44 -8.88 -2.83 -9.01
N PRO A 45 -7.97 -2.17 -8.32
CA PRO A 45 -6.53 -2.43 -8.45
C PRO A 45 -6.15 -3.86 -8.02
N LYS A 46 -6.93 -4.49 -7.15
CA LYS A 46 -6.72 -5.89 -6.74
C LYS A 46 -7.06 -6.90 -7.84
N GLU A 47 -7.98 -6.55 -8.73
CA GLU A 47 -8.36 -7.37 -9.89
C GLU A 47 -7.47 -7.08 -11.10
N ALA A 48 -6.93 -5.85 -11.18
CA ALA A 48 -6.05 -5.44 -12.26
C ALA A 48 -4.73 -6.22 -12.23
N PHE A 49 -4.11 -6.38 -11.05
CA PHE A 49 -2.82 -7.09 -10.95
C PHE A 49 -3.03 -8.61 -10.89
N HIS A 50 -2.63 -9.33 -11.94
CA HIS A 50 -2.77 -10.78 -12.00
C HIS A 50 -1.68 -11.46 -12.85
N LEU A 51 -1.51 -12.77 -12.61
CA LEU A 51 -0.65 -13.62 -13.44
C LEU A 51 -1.32 -13.84 -14.80
N VAL A 52 -0.62 -13.49 -15.86
CA VAL A 52 -1.09 -13.70 -17.25
C VAL A 52 -0.97 -15.19 -17.60
N THR A 53 -2.07 -15.82 -17.97
CA THR A 53 -2.09 -17.22 -18.40
C THR A 53 -1.48 -17.36 -19.81
N LYS A 54 -1.08 -18.59 -20.19
CA LYS A 54 -0.56 -18.83 -21.53
C LYS A 54 -1.60 -18.54 -22.62
N GLU A 55 -2.84 -18.87 -22.34
CA GLU A 55 -3.98 -18.64 -23.22
C GLU A 55 -4.23 -17.15 -23.41
N GLU A 56 -4.19 -16.38 -22.34
CA GLU A 56 -4.33 -14.93 -22.35
C GLU A 56 -3.16 -14.26 -23.12
N ALA A 57 -1.93 -14.69 -22.86
CA ALA A 57 -0.77 -14.17 -23.55
C ALA A 57 -0.85 -14.41 -25.06
N GLN A 58 -1.30 -15.61 -25.49
CA GLN A 58 -1.51 -15.94 -26.89
C GLN A 58 -2.61 -15.11 -27.56
N GLN A 59 -3.73 -14.89 -26.85
CA GLN A 59 -4.83 -14.05 -27.36
C GLN A 59 -4.41 -12.59 -27.56
N ARG A 60 -3.48 -12.10 -26.74
CA ARG A 60 -3.01 -10.71 -26.74
C ARG A 60 -1.75 -10.51 -27.59
N GLU A 61 -1.15 -11.57 -28.17
CA GLU A 61 0.12 -11.47 -28.91
C GLU A 61 0.05 -10.46 -30.06
N GLY A 62 -1.06 -10.43 -30.79
CA GLY A 62 -1.28 -9.46 -31.87
C GLY A 62 -1.52 -8.00 -31.44
N LEU A 63 -1.71 -7.76 -30.16
CA LEU A 63 -1.95 -6.44 -29.57
C LEU A 63 -0.69 -5.83 -28.94
N LEU A 64 0.41 -6.58 -28.86
CA LEU A 64 1.69 -6.11 -28.33
C LEU A 64 2.31 -5.08 -29.28
N LEU A 65 2.48 -3.86 -28.81
CA LEU A 65 3.10 -2.79 -29.61
C LEU A 65 4.53 -2.46 -29.17
N TYR A 66 4.79 -2.47 -27.87
CA TYR A 66 6.09 -2.07 -27.36
C TYR A 66 6.61 -3.05 -26.31
N ARG A 67 7.93 -3.23 -26.34
CA ARG A 67 8.67 -4.05 -25.37
C ARG A 67 9.95 -3.32 -24.99
N LYS A 68 10.20 -3.18 -23.70
CA LYS A 68 11.42 -2.53 -23.21
C LYS A 68 11.88 -3.20 -21.92
N ARG A 69 13.19 -3.29 -21.75
CA ARG A 69 13.80 -3.82 -20.53
C ARG A 69 14.15 -2.70 -19.58
N THR A 70 13.90 -2.90 -18.28
CA THR A 70 14.32 -1.96 -17.24
C THR A 70 15.83 -1.98 -17.05
N ASP A 71 16.40 -0.81 -16.75
CA ASP A 71 17.81 -0.65 -16.41
C ASP A 71 18.11 -1.10 -14.95
N SER A 72 19.36 -0.91 -14.51
CA SER A 72 19.79 -1.23 -13.14
C SER A 72 19.04 -0.46 -12.04
N ASN A 73 18.41 0.65 -12.37
CA ASN A 73 17.60 1.48 -11.48
C ASN A 73 16.10 1.21 -11.63
N GLY A 74 15.72 0.15 -12.35
CA GLY A 74 14.32 -0.19 -12.63
C GLY A 74 13.63 0.75 -13.61
N ASN A 75 14.36 1.65 -14.28
CA ASN A 75 13.78 2.61 -15.21
C ASN A 75 13.71 2.05 -16.62
N PHE A 76 12.76 2.56 -17.38
CA PHE A 76 12.63 2.28 -18.80
C PHE A 76 12.13 3.51 -19.56
N GLU A 77 12.42 3.57 -20.86
CA GLU A 77 11.95 4.62 -21.76
C GLU A 77 11.49 3.98 -23.07
N ILE A 78 10.28 4.33 -23.51
CA ILE A 78 9.65 3.82 -24.73
C ILE A 78 9.24 5.01 -25.59
N GLU A 79 9.69 5.02 -26.85
CA GLU A 79 9.26 6.01 -27.84
C GLU A 79 7.88 5.58 -28.39
N ILE A 80 6.85 6.40 -28.17
CA ILE A 80 5.48 6.13 -28.57
C ILE A 80 5.18 6.79 -29.92
N ASP A 81 4.68 6.02 -30.87
CA ASP A 81 4.25 6.53 -32.16
C ASP A 81 3.09 7.51 -32.02
N GLU A 82 3.06 8.57 -32.82
CA GLU A 82 2.04 9.63 -32.80
C GLU A 82 0.60 9.08 -32.84
N LYS A 83 0.38 8.05 -33.66
CA LYS A 83 -0.94 7.40 -33.81
C LYS A 83 -1.48 6.73 -32.53
N TYR A 84 -0.61 6.51 -31.53
CA TYR A 84 -0.99 5.84 -30.29
C TYR A 84 -0.93 6.74 -29.05
N ILE A 85 -0.66 8.03 -29.21
CA ILE A 85 -0.60 8.99 -28.10
C ILE A 85 -1.95 9.08 -27.37
N GLY A 86 -3.07 8.96 -28.10
CA GLY A 86 -4.42 8.99 -27.55
C GLY A 86 -4.95 7.66 -27.02
N SER A 87 -4.17 6.59 -27.15
CA SER A 87 -4.61 5.25 -26.79
C SER A 87 -4.39 4.94 -25.31
N ASP A 88 -5.23 4.07 -24.77
CA ASP A 88 -4.96 3.38 -23.51
C ASP A 88 -4.05 2.19 -23.78
N PHE A 89 -3.26 1.80 -22.78
CA PHE A 89 -2.37 0.65 -22.83
C PHE A 89 -2.51 -0.22 -21.61
N ASP A 90 -2.63 -1.51 -21.84
CA ASP A 90 -2.38 -2.52 -20.83
C ASP A 90 -0.87 -2.66 -20.63
N VAL A 91 -0.43 -2.54 -19.38
CA VAL A 91 0.98 -2.61 -19.02
C VAL A 91 1.23 -3.91 -18.29
N ASP A 92 2.05 -4.74 -18.91
CA ASP A 92 2.49 -6.00 -18.33
C ASP A 92 4.00 -5.96 -18.06
N PHE A 93 4.48 -6.86 -17.21
CA PHE A 93 5.90 -7.13 -17.12
C PHE A 93 6.19 -8.62 -17.15
N ILE A 94 7.35 -8.97 -17.71
CA ILE A 94 7.91 -10.32 -17.67
C ILE A 94 9.06 -10.30 -16.68
N CYS A 95 8.90 -11.04 -15.60
CA CYS A 95 9.93 -11.18 -14.60
C CYS A 95 10.90 -12.29 -15.02
N GLY A 96 12.08 -11.91 -15.50
CA GLY A 96 13.14 -12.83 -15.91
C GLY A 96 14.11 -13.18 -14.79
N SER A 97 14.22 -12.32 -13.79
CA SER A 97 15.01 -12.52 -12.58
C SER A 97 14.53 -11.59 -11.46
N VAL A 98 14.86 -11.92 -10.23
CA VAL A 98 14.59 -11.05 -9.07
C VAL A 98 15.90 -10.56 -8.44
N PRO A 99 15.96 -9.26 -8.06
CA PRO A 99 17.13 -8.70 -7.40
C PRO A 99 17.27 -9.24 -5.95
N PRO A 100 18.41 -9.02 -5.27
CA PRO A 100 19.62 -8.39 -5.81
C PRO A 100 20.53 -9.39 -6.56
N LYS A 101 20.34 -10.69 -6.34
CA LYS A 101 21.20 -11.76 -6.87
C LYS A 101 20.81 -12.19 -8.31
N HIS A 102 19.82 -11.53 -8.92
CA HIS A 102 19.27 -11.89 -10.23
C HIS A 102 18.89 -13.38 -10.35
N ILE A 103 18.22 -13.89 -9.32
CA ILE A 103 17.77 -15.28 -9.25
C ILE A 103 16.75 -15.52 -10.37
N LYS A 104 16.96 -16.58 -11.14
CA LYS A 104 16.09 -16.98 -12.25
C LYS A 104 14.89 -17.79 -11.77
N PRO A 105 13.77 -17.80 -12.53
CA PRO A 105 12.59 -18.55 -12.15
C PRO A 105 12.85 -20.05 -12.07
N ARG A 106 12.13 -20.71 -11.17
CA ARG A 106 12.11 -22.17 -11.09
C ARG A 106 11.53 -22.74 -12.39
N GLY A 107 12.29 -23.60 -13.06
CA GLY A 107 11.92 -24.12 -14.38
C GLY A 107 12.10 -23.09 -15.51
N ASN A 108 11.71 -23.47 -16.73
CA ASN A 108 11.81 -22.62 -17.92
C ASN A 108 10.52 -21.82 -18.19
N GLN A 109 9.72 -21.52 -17.18
CA GLN A 109 8.47 -20.79 -17.37
C GLN A 109 8.73 -19.28 -17.42
N GLN A 110 8.18 -18.66 -18.45
CA GLN A 110 8.10 -17.21 -18.52
C GLN A 110 6.99 -16.74 -17.55
N VAL A 111 7.35 -15.88 -16.61
CA VAL A 111 6.44 -15.37 -15.59
C VAL A 111 6.03 -13.95 -15.97
N GLN A 112 4.83 -13.81 -16.51
CA GLN A 112 4.26 -12.53 -16.96
C GLN A 112 3.09 -12.12 -16.06
N PHE A 113 3.06 -10.85 -15.68
CA PHE A 113 1.97 -10.26 -14.91
C PHE A 113 1.41 -9.06 -15.63
N HIS A 114 0.09 -8.96 -15.65
CA HIS A 114 -0.60 -7.72 -15.94
C HIS A 114 -0.52 -6.80 -14.71
N MET A 115 -0.11 -5.56 -14.91
CA MET A 115 0.02 -4.58 -13.82
C MET A 115 -1.20 -3.68 -13.71
N THR A 116 -1.53 -3.03 -14.81
CA THR A 116 -2.60 -2.01 -14.85
C THR A 116 -2.85 -1.58 -16.29
N THR A 117 -3.90 -0.82 -16.50
CA THR A 117 -4.17 -0.11 -17.76
C THR A 117 -3.97 1.39 -17.55
N ILE A 118 -3.19 2.02 -18.42
CA ILE A 118 -2.87 3.46 -18.35
C ILE A 118 -3.39 4.20 -19.58
N SER A 119 -3.67 5.50 -19.41
CA SER A 119 -3.88 6.40 -20.55
C SER A 119 -2.56 7.04 -20.94
N MET A 120 -2.03 6.66 -22.10
CA MET A 120 -0.74 7.15 -22.59
C MET A 120 -0.71 8.67 -22.71
N ARG A 121 -1.83 9.26 -23.10
CA ARG A 121 -1.97 10.70 -23.19
C ARG A 121 -1.79 11.40 -21.83
N ALA A 122 -2.42 10.88 -20.79
CA ALA A 122 -2.31 11.45 -19.45
C ALA A 122 -0.87 11.36 -18.94
N GLU A 123 -0.20 10.23 -19.17
CA GLU A 123 1.18 10.00 -18.75
C GLU A 123 2.17 10.92 -19.49
N LEU A 124 2.06 11.00 -20.82
CA LEU A 124 2.93 11.89 -21.62
C LEU A 124 2.70 13.35 -21.29
N ALA A 125 1.45 13.77 -21.06
CA ALA A 125 1.14 15.14 -20.65
C ALA A 125 1.76 15.49 -19.29
N GLN A 126 1.75 14.56 -18.34
CA GLN A 126 2.38 14.72 -17.06
C GLN A 126 3.91 14.81 -17.18
N GLN A 127 4.51 13.98 -18.00
CA GLN A 127 5.96 13.97 -18.21
C GLN A 127 6.47 15.17 -19.02
N ALA A 128 5.65 15.71 -19.90
CA ALA A 128 6.01 16.92 -20.68
C ALA A 128 6.17 18.18 -19.81
N GLN A 129 5.57 18.23 -18.62
CA GLN A 129 5.65 19.37 -17.70
C GLN A 129 6.81 19.29 -16.74
N ASN A 130 7.28 18.08 -16.47
CA ASN A 130 8.44 17.85 -15.63
C ASN A 130 9.32 16.80 -16.31
N GLU A 131 10.44 17.22 -16.88
CA GLU A 131 11.38 16.33 -17.58
C GLU A 131 11.88 15.15 -16.71
N ASN A 132 11.83 15.32 -15.39
CA ASN A 132 12.19 14.29 -14.41
C ASN A 132 11.02 13.40 -14.00
N ALA A 133 9.78 13.70 -14.40
CA ALA A 133 8.63 12.87 -14.08
C ALA A 133 8.72 11.51 -14.78
N ARG A 134 8.40 10.47 -14.02
CA ARG A 134 8.31 9.08 -14.50
C ARG A 134 7.02 8.47 -13.99
N TRP A 135 6.38 7.67 -14.81
CA TRP A 135 5.35 6.78 -14.31
C TRP A 135 6.00 5.74 -13.40
N THR A 136 5.62 5.71 -12.14
CA THR A 136 6.18 4.76 -11.17
C THR A 136 5.12 3.76 -10.77
N TYR A 137 5.40 2.49 -11.00
CA TYR A 137 4.55 1.40 -10.53
C TYR A 137 5.25 0.64 -9.42
N ILE A 138 4.57 0.55 -8.28
CA ILE A 138 5.06 -0.16 -7.10
C ILE A 138 4.21 -1.41 -6.91
N ILE A 139 4.84 -2.58 -7.09
CA ILE A 139 4.16 -3.85 -6.84
C ILE A 139 3.96 -4.00 -5.34
N ALA A 140 2.71 -4.22 -4.93
CA ALA A 140 2.34 -4.37 -3.54
C ALA A 140 3.10 -5.53 -2.87
N HIS A 141 3.41 -5.38 -1.58
CA HIS A 141 4.16 -6.34 -0.76
C HIS A 141 3.72 -7.79 -0.96
N LYS A 142 2.43 -8.07 -0.80
CA LYS A 142 1.88 -9.42 -0.95
C LYS A 142 2.22 -10.06 -2.29
N TRP A 143 2.08 -9.29 -3.38
CA TRP A 143 2.37 -9.78 -4.72
C TRP A 143 3.86 -9.90 -4.97
N TRP A 144 4.66 -8.90 -4.56
CA TRP A 144 6.10 -8.96 -4.81
C TRP A 144 6.77 -10.09 -4.03
N CYS A 145 6.41 -10.29 -2.77
CA CYS A 145 6.88 -11.41 -1.96
C CYS A 145 6.44 -12.76 -2.51
N TYR A 146 5.19 -12.88 -2.95
CA TYR A 146 4.70 -14.09 -3.61
C TYR A 146 5.48 -14.39 -4.91
N ILE A 147 5.70 -13.37 -5.75
CA ILE A 147 6.49 -13.53 -6.99
C ILE A 147 7.89 -14.04 -6.66
N ARG A 148 8.59 -13.37 -5.76
CA ARG A 148 9.95 -13.73 -5.33
C ARG A 148 10.03 -15.17 -4.80
N GLY A 149 9.19 -15.51 -3.85
CA GLY A 149 9.24 -16.80 -3.19
C GLY A 149 8.74 -17.95 -4.05
N TYR A 150 7.55 -17.82 -4.62
CA TYR A 150 6.91 -18.90 -5.35
C TYR A 150 7.60 -19.20 -6.70
N PHE A 151 7.87 -18.18 -7.51
CA PHE A 151 8.43 -18.38 -8.84
C PHE A 151 9.96 -18.45 -8.86
N PHE A 152 10.63 -17.77 -7.93
CA PHE A 152 12.09 -17.61 -7.98
C PHE A 152 12.83 -18.25 -6.79
N ASP A 153 12.14 -18.75 -5.79
CA ASP A 153 12.77 -19.25 -4.57
C ASP A 153 13.68 -18.21 -3.88
N ALA A 154 13.28 -16.97 -3.95
CA ALA A 154 14.00 -15.83 -3.41
C ALA A 154 13.30 -15.30 -2.16
N TRP A 155 13.76 -15.73 -1.01
CA TRP A 155 13.24 -15.34 0.30
C TRP A 155 14.00 -14.12 0.81
N VAL A 156 13.38 -13.32 1.66
CA VAL A 156 14.03 -12.13 2.19
C VAL A 156 13.55 -11.82 3.60
N ILE A 157 14.48 -11.42 4.43
CA ILE A 157 14.25 -10.80 5.73
C ILE A 157 14.70 -9.35 5.62
N CYS A 158 13.80 -8.41 5.85
CA CYS A 158 14.11 -7.00 5.99
C CYS A 158 13.73 -6.54 7.39
N GLY A 159 14.60 -5.82 8.04
CA GLY A 159 14.32 -5.37 9.39
C GLY A 159 15.18 -4.20 9.84
N HIS A 160 14.84 -3.72 11.03
CA HIS A 160 15.61 -2.70 11.73
C HIS A 160 16.08 -3.24 13.06
N LEU A 161 17.32 -2.94 13.40
CA LEU A 161 17.87 -3.14 14.73
C LEU A 161 17.90 -1.80 15.45
N MET A 162 17.16 -1.72 16.56
CA MET A 162 16.97 -0.52 17.35
C MET A 162 17.41 -0.77 18.80
N ASN A 163 17.66 0.30 19.51
CA ASN A 163 17.75 0.23 20.96
C ASN A 163 16.32 0.21 21.54
N CYS A 164 15.97 -0.81 22.34
CA CYS A 164 14.63 -0.98 22.91
C CYS A 164 14.20 0.21 23.78
N LYS A 165 15.14 0.91 24.38
CA LYS A 165 14.90 1.96 25.36
C LYS A 165 14.74 3.33 24.73
N THR A 166 15.64 3.66 23.81
CA THR A 166 15.68 4.98 23.18
C THR A 166 14.99 5.02 21.82
N ASN A 167 14.64 3.84 21.27
CA ASN A 167 14.14 3.68 19.91
C ASN A 167 15.09 4.30 18.84
N THR A 168 16.38 4.37 19.17
CA THR A 168 17.40 4.85 18.24
C THR A 168 17.94 3.69 17.41
N PRO A 169 18.21 3.89 16.12
CA PRO A 169 18.79 2.85 15.28
C PRO A 169 20.20 2.47 15.76
N ILE A 170 20.52 1.18 15.66
CA ILE A 170 21.85 0.67 15.94
C ILE A 170 22.53 0.36 14.61
N ALA A 171 23.48 1.20 14.23
CA ALA A 171 24.26 1.05 13.02
C ALA A 171 25.46 0.13 13.20
N ASN A 172 25.95 -0.44 12.08
CA ASN A 172 27.15 -1.28 11.99
C ASN A 172 27.10 -2.57 12.84
N ALA A 173 25.92 -3.00 13.27
CA ALA A 173 25.73 -4.27 13.94
C ALA A 173 25.54 -5.40 12.92
N LYS A 174 26.23 -6.52 13.12
CA LYS A 174 26.01 -7.72 12.32
C LYS A 174 24.79 -8.46 12.84
N VAL A 175 23.75 -8.56 12.01
CA VAL A 175 22.55 -9.35 12.28
C VAL A 175 22.64 -10.66 11.51
N THR A 176 22.43 -11.79 12.20
CA THR A 176 22.42 -13.13 11.62
C THR A 176 21.07 -13.77 11.86
N ALA A 177 20.44 -14.28 10.79
CA ALA A 177 19.20 -15.06 10.86
C ALA A 177 19.53 -16.56 10.87
N MET A 178 18.91 -17.29 11.77
CA MET A 178 19.06 -18.72 11.95
C MET A 178 17.71 -19.41 11.79
N ASP A 179 17.69 -20.60 11.20
CA ASP A 179 16.54 -21.49 11.19
C ASP A 179 16.62 -22.49 12.33
N ALA A 180 15.55 -22.62 13.09
CA ALA A 180 15.49 -23.47 14.27
C ALA A 180 15.13 -24.92 13.92
N ASP A 181 16.11 -25.73 13.62
CA ASP A 181 15.95 -27.15 13.31
C ASP A 181 16.02 -28.05 14.55
N PHE A 182 15.50 -29.27 14.40
CA PHE A 182 15.51 -30.24 15.51
C PHE A 182 16.91 -30.67 15.96
N LEU A 183 17.85 -30.80 15.03
CA LEU A 183 19.21 -31.30 15.34
C LEU A 183 20.29 -30.22 15.26
N THR A 184 20.33 -29.48 14.17
CA THR A 184 21.32 -28.44 13.92
C THR A 184 20.65 -27.27 13.21
N ASP A 185 20.85 -26.07 13.74
CA ASP A 185 20.26 -24.87 13.15
C ASP A 185 21.00 -24.46 11.87
N ASP A 186 20.23 -24.15 10.86
CA ASP A 186 20.76 -23.64 9.60
C ASP A 186 20.97 -22.11 9.67
N ASN A 187 22.04 -21.65 9.04
CA ASN A 187 22.31 -20.22 8.92
C ASN A 187 21.70 -19.71 7.61
N LEU A 188 20.65 -18.89 7.72
CA LEU A 188 19.97 -18.28 6.57
C LEU A 188 20.78 -17.13 5.96
N GLY A 189 21.69 -16.55 6.71
CA GLY A 189 22.53 -15.44 6.25
C GLY A 189 22.75 -14.37 7.32
N SER A 190 23.52 -13.36 6.95
CA SER A 190 23.75 -12.20 7.82
C SER A 190 23.93 -10.95 7.01
N ASP A 191 23.60 -9.81 7.62
CA ASP A 191 23.84 -8.49 7.08
C ASP A 191 24.31 -7.53 8.17
N THR A 192 24.85 -6.39 7.76
CA THR A 192 25.32 -5.34 8.68
C THR A 192 24.38 -4.16 8.60
N THR A 193 23.87 -3.73 9.73
CA THR A 193 22.92 -2.61 9.78
C THR A 193 23.53 -1.31 9.26
N ASP A 194 22.74 -0.57 8.46
CA ASP A 194 23.10 0.78 7.99
C ASP A 194 22.90 1.85 9.10
N ALA A 195 23.07 3.12 8.74
CA ALA A 195 22.94 4.25 9.67
C ALA A 195 21.52 4.38 10.28
N ASN A 196 20.51 3.80 9.64
CA ASN A 196 19.12 3.77 10.10
C ASN A 196 18.79 2.47 10.85
N GLY A 197 19.79 1.61 11.09
CA GLY A 197 19.62 0.31 11.71
C GLY A 197 19.00 -0.73 10.78
N HIS A 198 18.79 -0.42 9.50
CA HIS A 198 18.20 -1.31 8.52
C HIS A 198 19.17 -2.42 8.12
N PHE A 199 18.66 -3.66 7.99
CA PHE A 199 19.37 -4.83 7.46
C PHE A 199 18.49 -5.62 6.52
N ARG A 200 19.13 -6.35 5.58
CA ARG A 200 18.47 -7.20 4.61
C ARG A 200 19.21 -8.51 4.41
N ILE A 201 18.52 -9.63 4.60
CA ILE A 201 19.09 -10.98 4.41
C ILE A 201 18.30 -11.68 3.32
N ASP A 202 18.96 -11.96 2.18
CA ASP A 202 18.37 -12.71 1.07
C ASP A 202 18.85 -14.16 1.12
N TYR A 203 17.90 -15.10 1.13
CA TYR A 203 18.14 -16.54 1.22
C TYR A 203 17.21 -17.33 0.29
N SER A 204 17.38 -18.63 0.21
CA SER A 204 16.59 -19.54 -0.61
C SER A 204 16.10 -20.74 0.21
N SER A 205 15.19 -21.51 -0.34
CA SER A 205 14.74 -22.74 0.32
C SER A 205 15.86 -23.76 0.53
N ALA A 206 16.96 -23.67 -0.20
CA ALA A 206 18.13 -24.51 0.01
C ALA A 206 18.89 -24.19 1.30
N ASP A 207 18.68 -23.01 1.87
CA ASP A 207 19.37 -22.56 3.07
C ASP A 207 18.72 -23.08 4.36
N PHE A 208 17.42 -23.45 4.33
CA PHE A 208 16.68 -23.99 5.48
C PHE A 208 16.12 -25.41 5.28
N LYS A 209 16.43 -26.08 4.18
CA LYS A 209 15.96 -27.45 3.89
C LYS A 209 17.04 -28.50 4.11
N LYS A 210 18.07 -28.19 4.83
CA LYS A 210 19.17 -29.11 5.08
C LYS A 210 18.84 -30.04 6.24
N THR A 211 18.12 -31.14 5.98
CA THR A 211 17.98 -32.22 6.94
C THR A 211 19.17 -33.19 6.84
N PHE A 212 19.45 -33.94 7.90
CA PHE A 212 20.51 -34.97 7.86
C PHE A 212 20.27 -36.05 6.82
N LEU A 213 19.06 -36.16 6.28
CA LEU A 213 18.66 -37.06 5.18
C LEU A 213 18.66 -36.36 3.83
N SER A 214 19.04 -35.09 3.76
CA SER A 214 19.22 -34.37 2.48
C SER A 214 20.39 -35.00 1.70
N PRO A 215 20.27 -35.38 0.42
CA PRO A 215 19.18 -35.00 -0.51
C PRO A 215 18.02 -36.02 -0.64
N TRP A 216 17.96 -37.06 0.20
CA TRP A 216 17.05 -38.20 0.03
C TRP A 216 15.61 -37.98 0.49
N ILE A 217 15.40 -37.15 1.49
CA ILE A 217 14.07 -36.79 1.98
C ILE A 217 14.05 -35.29 2.29
N ASN A 218 13.34 -34.53 1.47
CA ASN A 218 13.03 -33.12 1.70
C ASN A 218 11.60 -33.03 2.21
N VAL A 219 11.40 -32.95 3.53
CA VAL A 219 10.07 -33.05 4.15
C VAL A 219 9.28 -31.74 4.05
N GLU A 220 9.94 -30.60 3.83
CA GLU A 220 9.31 -29.30 3.97
C GLU A 220 8.74 -28.66 2.71
N THR A 221 9.06 -29.14 1.51
CA THR A 221 8.44 -28.58 0.30
C THR A 221 8.45 -29.54 -0.88
N ASP A 222 7.27 -30.00 -1.30
CA ASP A 222 7.08 -30.61 -2.60
C ASP A 222 6.43 -29.58 -3.55
N PRO A 223 7.11 -29.09 -4.60
CA PRO A 223 6.56 -28.13 -5.55
C PRO A 223 5.57 -28.75 -6.56
N GLY A 224 5.24 -30.03 -6.43
CA GLY A 224 4.45 -30.79 -7.40
C GLY A 224 2.94 -30.73 -7.26
N PHE A 225 2.41 -30.12 -6.19
CA PHE A 225 0.95 -30.03 -5.95
C PHE A 225 0.48 -28.58 -5.86
N PRO A 226 -0.57 -28.16 -6.61
CA PRO A 226 -1.05 -26.76 -6.61
C PRO A 226 -1.72 -26.31 -5.31
N LEU A 227 -1.69 -27.12 -4.26
CA LEU A 227 -2.25 -26.85 -2.94
C LEU A 227 -1.24 -27.07 -1.80
N THR A 228 0.04 -27.22 -2.09
CA THR A 228 1.04 -27.41 -1.04
C THR A 228 1.38 -26.07 -0.38
N PHE A 229 1.05 -26.00 0.88
CA PHE A 229 1.52 -24.98 1.80
C PHE A 229 3.06 -25.05 1.85
N GLN A 230 3.75 -24.02 1.40
CA GLN A 230 5.17 -23.91 1.63
C GLN A 230 5.37 -23.60 3.11
N SER A 231 5.81 -24.59 3.87
CA SER A 231 6.34 -24.36 5.20
C SER A 231 7.60 -23.51 5.07
N GLY A 232 7.61 -22.36 5.70
CA GLY A 232 8.77 -21.51 5.78
C GLY A 232 9.68 -21.90 6.95
N PRO A 233 10.88 -21.31 7.06
CA PRO A 233 11.79 -21.56 8.16
C PRO A 233 11.25 -21.01 9.49
N ASP A 234 11.76 -21.55 10.58
CA ASP A 234 11.52 -21.09 11.93
C ASP A 234 12.64 -20.13 12.35
N VAL A 235 12.46 -18.81 12.15
CA VAL A 235 13.55 -17.84 12.19
C VAL A 235 13.75 -17.20 13.56
N TYR A 236 14.99 -17.26 14.06
CA TYR A 236 15.46 -16.50 15.20
C TYR A 236 16.75 -15.72 14.87
N PHE A 237 17.10 -14.75 15.69
CA PHE A 237 18.16 -13.80 15.36
C PHE A 237 19.26 -13.73 16.40
N LYS A 238 20.49 -13.49 15.91
CA LYS A 238 21.63 -13.06 16.70
C LYS A 238 22.14 -11.75 16.15
N ALA A 239 22.50 -10.81 17.02
CA ALA A 239 23.10 -9.55 16.60
C ALA A 239 24.32 -9.21 17.48
N GLU A 240 25.36 -8.71 16.83
CA GLU A 240 26.63 -8.37 17.48
C GLU A 240 27.16 -7.03 16.96
N LEU A 241 27.74 -6.24 17.86
CA LEU A 241 28.45 -4.99 17.53
C LEU A 241 29.78 -4.91 18.29
N GLY A 242 30.87 -4.88 17.54
CA GLY A 242 32.21 -4.73 18.15
C GLY A 242 32.56 -5.78 19.18
N GLY A 243 32.07 -7.03 19.04
CA GLY A 243 32.25 -8.11 19.99
C GLY A 243 31.26 -8.13 21.16
N THR A 244 30.33 -7.16 21.20
CA THR A 244 29.24 -7.14 22.18
C THR A 244 28.01 -7.79 21.56
N THR A 245 27.45 -8.80 22.24
CA THR A 245 26.19 -9.44 21.83
C THR A 245 25.04 -8.50 22.15
N LEU A 246 24.30 -8.08 21.12
CA LEU A 246 23.15 -7.21 21.24
C LEU A 246 21.84 -8.00 21.32
N ILE A 247 21.75 -9.08 20.55
CA ILE A 247 20.61 -10.01 20.52
C ILE A 247 21.17 -11.42 20.52
N ASN A 248 20.62 -12.29 21.34
CA ASN A 248 20.94 -13.70 21.39
C ASN A 248 19.66 -14.50 21.58
N GLU A 249 18.80 -14.48 20.57
CA GLU A 249 17.61 -15.31 20.53
C GLU A 249 17.99 -16.80 20.43
N THR A 250 17.12 -17.65 20.91
CA THR A 250 17.24 -19.10 20.89
C THR A 250 16.13 -19.72 20.03
N LYS A 251 16.16 -21.04 19.85
CA LYS A 251 15.09 -21.77 19.16
C LYS A 251 13.70 -21.51 19.74
N ASP A 252 13.62 -21.24 21.04
CA ASP A 252 12.35 -21.00 21.73
C ASP A 252 11.75 -19.62 21.36
N ASP A 253 12.60 -18.71 20.87
CA ASP A 253 12.22 -17.37 20.43
C ASP A 253 11.89 -17.35 18.92
N ALA A 254 12.05 -18.48 18.22
CA ALA A 254 11.94 -18.54 16.78
C ALA A 254 10.51 -18.19 16.30
N ARG A 255 10.46 -17.33 15.30
CA ARG A 255 9.24 -16.98 14.56
C ARG A 255 8.92 -18.13 13.62
N LYS A 256 7.83 -18.82 13.90
CA LYS A 256 7.51 -20.08 13.26
C LYS A 256 6.96 -19.88 11.84
N ASN A 257 7.46 -20.71 10.92
CA ASN A 257 6.94 -20.84 9.55
C ASN A 257 6.81 -19.47 8.84
N VAL A 258 7.89 -18.70 8.81
CA VAL A 258 7.87 -17.36 8.21
C VAL A 258 7.63 -17.42 6.70
N GLY A 259 6.91 -16.42 6.18
CA GLY A 259 6.61 -16.31 4.75
C GLY A 259 7.81 -15.88 3.90
N TYR A 260 7.59 -15.70 2.60
CA TYR A 260 8.62 -15.33 1.63
C TYR A 260 9.33 -14.01 1.93
N CYS A 261 8.64 -13.08 2.58
CA CYS A 261 9.24 -11.86 3.12
C CYS A 261 8.91 -11.78 4.62
N LEU A 262 9.93 -11.71 5.43
CA LEU A 262 9.80 -11.44 6.86
C LEU A 262 10.19 -9.99 7.12
N CYS A 263 9.23 -9.23 7.65
CA CYS A 263 9.43 -7.84 8.03
C CYS A 263 9.40 -7.72 9.55
N LEU A 264 10.44 -7.17 10.14
CA LEU A 264 10.49 -7.09 11.60
C LEU A 264 11.36 -5.94 12.11
N LYS A 265 11.13 -5.58 13.37
CA LYS A 265 12.06 -4.80 14.16
C LYS A 265 12.67 -5.70 15.23
N LEU A 266 13.98 -5.71 15.26
CA LEU A 266 14.76 -6.26 16.37
C LEU A 266 15.10 -5.13 17.30
N CYS A 267 14.98 -5.35 18.61
CA CYS A 267 15.47 -4.37 19.55
C CYS A 267 16.43 -4.99 20.57
N SER A 268 17.51 -4.29 20.85
CA SER A 268 18.49 -4.67 21.85
C SER A 268 18.29 -3.87 23.13
N GLU A 269 18.22 -4.57 24.26
CA GLU A 269 18.24 -3.95 25.59
C GLU A 269 19.65 -3.54 26.04
N VAL A 270 20.67 -4.06 25.35
CA VAL A 270 22.07 -3.74 25.63
C VAL A 270 22.33 -2.30 25.21
N THR A 271 22.51 -1.45 26.20
CA THR A 271 22.89 -0.06 26.00
C THR A 271 24.31 0.07 25.51
N VAL A 272 24.43 0.60 24.30
CA VAL A 272 25.62 1.39 23.97
C VAL A 272 25.30 2.82 24.41
N GLY A 273 25.33 3.08 25.72
CA GLY A 273 25.15 4.41 26.31
C GLY A 273 23.72 4.76 26.79
N ASP A 274 23.48 4.50 28.05
CA ASP A 274 22.51 5.02 29.01
C ASP A 274 21.14 4.33 29.20
N PRO A 275 20.72 4.10 30.45
CA PRO A 275 19.64 3.21 30.82
C PRO A 275 18.33 3.94 31.11
N ASP A 276 17.29 3.29 30.88
CA ASP A 276 15.95 3.17 31.45
C ASP A 276 14.81 3.31 30.45
N GLU A 277 14.17 2.21 30.19
CA GLU A 277 12.73 1.96 30.26
C GLU A 277 12.34 0.65 29.53
N THR A 278 11.72 -0.22 30.28
CA THR A 278 11.24 -1.53 29.88
C THR A 278 9.89 -1.46 29.20
N PHE A 279 9.85 -1.67 27.89
CA PHE A 279 8.65 -2.22 27.22
C PHE A 279 9.04 -2.77 25.85
N PRO A 280 8.39 -3.86 25.36
CA PRO A 280 8.58 -4.24 23.99
C PRO A 280 8.25 -3.03 23.11
N SER A 281 9.15 -2.68 22.23
CA SER A 281 8.90 -1.64 21.22
C SER A 281 7.79 -2.17 20.34
N ALA A 282 6.54 -1.87 20.69
CA ALA A 282 5.43 -2.08 19.80
C ALA A 282 5.65 -1.15 18.62
N TRP A 283 6.02 -1.73 17.52
CA TRP A 283 6.15 -1.04 16.27
C TRP A 283 4.77 -0.93 15.64
N THR A 284 4.43 0.21 15.08
CA THR A 284 3.16 0.45 14.41
C THR A 284 3.37 1.23 13.14
N GLY A 285 2.79 0.75 12.07
CA GLY A 285 2.74 1.40 10.76
C GLY A 285 1.31 1.50 10.25
N ILE A 286 1.17 2.03 9.04
CA ILE A 286 -0.10 2.11 8.33
C ILE A 286 0.00 1.33 7.03
N GLY A 287 -0.67 0.20 6.97
CA GLY A 287 -0.61 -0.72 5.85
C GLY A 287 0.81 -1.17 5.54
N ASN A 288 1.08 -1.50 4.29
CA ASN A 288 2.41 -1.84 3.79
C ASN A 288 3.08 -0.68 3.05
N ALA A 289 2.34 0.39 2.78
CA ALA A 289 2.79 1.51 1.96
C ALA A 289 3.32 2.68 2.78
N PHE A 290 2.87 2.82 4.04
CA PHE A 290 3.20 3.97 4.88
C PHE A 290 3.59 3.54 6.27
N SER A 291 4.63 4.15 6.82
CA SER A 291 5.08 3.91 8.17
C SER A 291 4.94 5.15 9.05
N SER A 292 4.76 4.90 10.34
CA SER A 292 4.73 5.93 11.34
C SER A 292 5.50 5.44 12.56
N SER A 293 6.48 6.21 13.02
CA SER A 293 7.28 5.84 14.18
C SER A 293 6.70 6.41 15.48
N PHE A 294 6.97 5.72 16.59
CA PHE A 294 6.79 6.28 17.91
C PHE A 294 7.91 7.27 18.22
N GLY A 295 7.73 8.54 17.91
CA GLY A 295 8.74 9.56 18.21
C GLY A 295 8.93 10.58 17.09
N VAL A 296 10.02 11.31 17.17
CA VAL A 296 10.25 12.55 16.41
C VAL A 296 10.53 12.32 14.92
N ASN A 297 10.90 11.11 14.52
CA ASN A 297 11.23 10.80 13.13
C ASN A 297 10.21 9.83 12.54
N SER A 298 9.32 10.33 11.70
CA SER A 298 8.51 9.53 10.82
C SER A 298 9.28 9.30 9.53
N TYR A 299 9.36 8.05 9.08
CA TYR A 299 10.02 7.73 7.82
C TYR A 299 9.17 8.15 6.62
N ASP A 300 7.84 8.08 6.74
CA ASP A 300 6.92 8.27 5.62
C ASP A 300 5.93 9.42 5.80
N PHE A 301 5.69 9.89 7.02
CA PHE A 301 4.81 11.03 7.27
C PHE A 301 5.63 12.27 7.60
N ASP A 302 5.35 13.36 6.90
CA ASP A 302 5.97 14.64 7.19
C ASP A 302 5.33 15.34 8.40
N ALA A 303 5.92 16.48 8.82
CA ALA A 303 5.42 17.27 9.94
C ALA A 303 3.98 17.79 9.72
N ASP A 304 3.54 17.90 8.48
CA ASP A 304 2.19 18.36 8.13
C ASP A 304 1.18 17.20 8.09
N GLY A 305 1.63 15.94 8.21
CA GLY A 305 0.79 14.74 8.22
C GLY A 305 0.50 14.16 6.85
N TYR A 306 1.26 14.54 5.83
CA TYR A 306 1.21 13.92 4.51
C TYR A 306 2.12 12.70 4.43
N ALA A 307 1.68 11.66 3.73
CA ALA A 307 2.43 10.45 3.55
C ALA A 307 3.32 10.50 2.29
N GLY A 308 4.58 10.08 2.44
CA GLY A 308 5.55 9.92 1.38
C GLY A 308 5.90 11.20 0.62
N SER A 309 6.79 11.08 -0.35
CA SER A 309 7.23 12.21 -1.20
C SER A 309 6.10 12.79 -2.07
N GLY A 310 5.08 11.97 -2.38
CA GLY A 310 3.89 12.37 -3.11
C GLY A 310 2.87 13.18 -2.31
N LYS A 311 3.13 13.46 -1.03
CA LYS A 311 2.20 14.17 -0.16
C LYS A 311 0.80 13.54 -0.16
N HIS A 312 0.74 12.21 -0.01
CA HIS A 312 -0.50 11.45 -0.01
C HIS A 312 -1.30 11.68 1.26
N VAL A 313 -2.60 11.50 1.16
CA VAL A 313 -3.53 11.51 2.29
C VAL A 313 -4.29 10.20 2.34
N LEU A 314 -4.70 9.77 3.53
CA LEU A 314 -5.32 8.47 3.71
C LEU A 314 -6.83 8.54 3.56
N PHE A 315 -7.43 7.49 2.98
CA PHE A 315 -8.88 7.31 2.88
C PHE A 315 -9.27 5.84 3.02
N SER A 316 -10.57 5.57 3.16
CA SER A 316 -11.12 4.23 3.29
C SER A 316 -10.61 3.51 4.54
N ASN A 317 -10.20 2.27 4.46
CA ASN A 317 -9.68 1.52 5.58
C ASN A 317 -8.19 1.76 5.77
N ILE A 318 -7.80 1.95 7.03
CA ILE A 318 -6.39 1.99 7.44
C ILE A 318 -6.11 0.72 8.24
N ARG A 319 -5.17 -0.06 7.76
CA ARG A 319 -4.65 -1.21 8.49
C ARG A 319 -3.47 -0.73 9.34
N LEU A 320 -3.63 -0.77 10.65
CA LEU A 320 -2.56 -0.50 11.58
C LEU A 320 -1.75 -1.77 11.76
N THR A 321 -0.50 -1.72 11.30
CA THR A 321 0.42 -2.84 11.29
C THR A 321 1.43 -2.74 12.43
N GLY A 322 2.02 -3.84 12.81
CA GLY A 322 3.04 -3.87 13.85
C GLY A 322 3.06 -5.19 14.60
N GLN A 323 3.83 -5.23 15.67
CA GLN A 323 3.89 -6.34 16.59
C GLN A 323 3.38 -5.93 17.96
N ALA A 324 2.38 -6.65 18.46
CA ALA A 324 2.01 -6.64 19.86
C ALA A 324 2.27 -8.06 20.37
N ALA A 325 3.22 -8.23 21.27
CA ALA A 325 3.48 -9.52 21.86
C ALA A 325 2.21 -10.08 22.50
N LEU A 326 1.95 -11.37 22.35
CA LEU A 326 0.81 -12.03 23.00
C LEU A 326 0.96 -12.11 24.52
N LYS A 327 2.22 -12.08 25.00
CA LYS A 327 2.58 -12.12 26.40
C LYS A 327 3.71 -11.13 26.70
N SER A 328 3.67 -10.59 27.89
CA SER A 328 4.75 -9.77 28.43
C SER A 328 5.98 -10.61 28.80
N ALA A 329 7.09 -9.94 29.15
CA ALA A 329 8.28 -10.60 29.69
C ALA A 329 7.98 -11.43 30.97
N SER A 330 6.96 -11.06 31.74
CA SER A 330 6.46 -11.81 32.89
C SER A 330 5.49 -12.94 32.53
N GLN A 331 5.37 -13.30 31.25
CA GLN A 331 4.51 -14.36 30.71
C GLN A 331 3.01 -14.11 30.94
N LYS A 332 2.61 -12.89 31.18
CA LYS A 332 1.20 -12.50 31.32
C LYS A 332 0.62 -12.08 29.98
N PRO A 333 -0.68 -12.38 29.70
CA PRO A 333 -1.33 -11.93 28.49
C PRO A 333 -1.27 -10.40 28.35
N ILE A 334 -1.21 -9.93 27.12
CA ILE A 334 -1.21 -8.51 26.78
C ILE A 334 -2.51 -8.18 26.05
N GLU A 335 -3.06 -7.03 26.38
CA GLU A 335 -4.11 -6.36 25.61
C GLU A 335 -3.58 -5.04 25.08
N TYR A 336 -4.08 -4.62 23.91
CA TYR A 336 -3.73 -3.34 23.35
C TYR A 336 -4.95 -2.56 22.87
N ARG A 337 -4.83 -1.25 22.76
CA ARG A 337 -5.88 -0.42 22.17
C ARG A 337 -5.32 0.70 21.31
N PHE A 338 -6.17 1.14 20.37
CA PHE A 338 -5.92 2.33 19.59
C PHE A 338 -6.95 3.40 19.90
N ARG A 339 -6.45 4.62 20.03
CA ARG A 339 -7.27 5.81 20.23
C ARG A 339 -6.89 6.85 19.19
N VAL A 340 -7.87 7.56 18.67
CA VAL A 340 -7.67 8.59 17.63
C VAL A 340 -8.08 9.94 18.23
N SER A 341 -7.30 10.97 17.93
CA SER A 341 -7.59 12.34 18.34
C SER A 341 -8.80 12.89 17.59
N ASP A 342 -9.34 13.98 18.10
CA ASP A 342 -10.24 14.84 17.34
C ASP A 342 -9.50 15.46 16.14
N THR A 343 -10.26 16.00 15.18
CA THR A 343 -9.69 16.76 14.06
C THR A 343 -8.80 17.90 14.58
N THR A 344 -7.85 18.34 13.78
CA THR A 344 -6.94 19.44 14.13
C THR A 344 -5.78 19.06 15.05
N ALA A 345 -5.29 17.83 14.99
CA ALA A 345 -4.06 17.47 15.69
C ALA A 345 -2.91 18.43 15.28
N PRO A 346 -2.14 18.94 16.23
CA PRO A 346 -0.98 19.78 15.91
C PRO A 346 0.13 18.96 15.27
N ASN A 347 1.06 19.63 14.60
CA ASN A 347 2.23 18.96 14.01
C ASN A 347 3.10 18.27 15.08
N ASN A 348 3.15 18.80 16.28
CA ASN A 348 3.79 18.15 17.42
C ASN A 348 2.77 17.34 18.25
N VAL A 349 2.58 16.08 17.89
CA VAL A 349 1.64 15.17 18.57
C VAL A 349 2.07 14.80 19.99
N ALA A 350 3.34 14.93 20.33
CA ALA A 350 3.83 14.64 21.69
C ALA A 350 3.25 15.60 22.74
N SER A 351 2.79 16.78 22.33
CA SER A 351 2.16 17.78 23.21
C SER A 351 0.64 17.62 23.35
N LEU A 352 0.03 16.67 22.62
CA LEU A 352 -1.41 16.43 22.70
C LEU A 352 -1.79 15.85 24.07
N PRO A 353 -2.67 16.52 24.82
CA PRO A 353 -3.16 16.01 26.10
C PRO A 353 -3.99 14.73 25.89
N GLU A 354 -4.00 13.89 26.91
CA GLU A 354 -4.76 12.63 26.96
C GLU A 354 -6.24 12.81 26.56
N SER A 355 -6.83 13.92 26.99
CA SER A 355 -8.24 14.27 26.74
C SER A 355 -8.60 14.45 25.26
N ASN A 356 -7.61 14.64 24.39
CA ASN A 356 -7.86 14.80 22.95
C ASN A 356 -8.10 13.46 22.23
N PHE A 357 -7.74 12.34 22.84
CA PHE A 357 -7.90 11.02 22.24
C PHE A 357 -9.26 10.40 22.59
N THR A 358 -10.33 10.98 22.06
CA THR A 358 -11.71 10.64 22.42
C THR A 358 -12.31 9.51 21.59
N LYS A 359 -11.76 9.22 20.41
CA LYS A 359 -12.27 8.19 19.49
C LYS A 359 -11.50 6.89 19.70
N ILE A 360 -12.13 5.95 20.41
CA ILE A 360 -11.52 4.68 20.80
C ILE A 360 -11.96 3.60 19.80
N VAL A 361 -11.01 2.88 19.21
CA VAL A 361 -11.31 1.76 18.32
C VAL A 361 -12.01 0.66 19.11
N GLY A 362 -13.05 0.07 18.54
CA GLY A 362 -13.90 -0.90 19.22
C GLY A 362 -15.05 -0.27 20.02
N ILE A 363 -15.02 1.04 20.31
CA ILE A 363 -16.10 1.75 21.01
C ILE A 363 -16.73 2.82 20.12
N TYR A 364 -15.89 3.62 19.45
CA TYR A 364 -16.39 4.70 18.59
C TYR A 364 -17.16 4.10 17.40
N PRO A 365 -18.39 4.60 17.11
CA PRO A 365 -19.26 4.00 16.11
C PRO A 365 -18.59 3.88 14.73
N ASN A 366 -18.70 2.72 14.10
CA ASN A 366 -18.22 2.42 12.73
C ASN A 366 -16.70 2.66 12.50
N LEU A 367 -15.92 2.84 13.54
CA LEU A 367 -14.48 3.04 13.43
C LEU A 367 -13.73 1.72 13.25
N PHE A 368 -14.13 0.68 13.96
CA PHE A 368 -13.52 -0.65 13.86
C PHE A 368 -13.99 -1.40 12.62
N VAL A 369 -13.05 -2.11 11.96
CA VAL A 369 -13.30 -3.02 10.83
C VAL A 369 -12.69 -4.37 11.13
N PRO A 370 -13.46 -5.48 11.12
CA PRO A 370 -12.92 -6.82 11.29
C PRO A 370 -11.82 -7.13 10.26
N SER A 371 -10.70 -7.68 10.73
CA SER A 371 -9.54 -8.00 9.90
C SER A 371 -8.80 -9.21 10.46
N ILE A 372 -7.95 -9.83 9.65
CA ILE A 372 -7.09 -10.92 10.11
C ILE A 372 -5.99 -10.32 10.98
N VAL A 373 -5.91 -10.76 12.24
CA VAL A 373 -4.93 -10.30 13.23
C VAL A 373 -3.93 -11.38 13.61
N SER A 374 -4.24 -12.65 13.32
CA SER A 374 -3.36 -13.78 13.59
C SER A 374 -3.73 -14.98 12.72
N LYS A 375 -2.88 -15.99 12.71
CA LYS A 375 -3.05 -17.23 11.97
C LYS A 375 -2.56 -18.40 12.82
N LEU A 376 -3.33 -19.47 12.85
CA LEU A 376 -2.98 -20.69 13.57
C LEU A 376 -2.59 -21.79 12.58
N THR A 377 -1.38 -22.30 12.70
CA THR A 377 -0.83 -23.34 11.85
C THR A 377 -0.55 -24.60 12.70
N ARG A 378 -0.98 -25.77 12.25
CA ARG A 378 -0.83 -27.00 13.01
C ARG A 378 0.64 -27.42 13.13
N LYS A 379 1.10 -27.79 14.34
CA LYS A 379 2.49 -28.18 14.64
C LYS A 379 2.89 -29.54 14.03
N VAL A 380 1.92 -30.42 13.74
CA VAL A 380 2.19 -31.77 13.22
C VAL A 380 1.74 -31.84 11.78
N PHE A 381 2.62 -32.31 10.91
CA PHE A 381 2.33 -32.50 9.49
C PHE A 381 1.11 -33.43 9.31
N SER A 382 0.08 -32.91 8.68
CA SER A 382 -1.12 -33.65 8.29
C SER A 382 -1.48 -33.21 6.87
N PHE A 383 -1.85 -34.16 6.02
CA PHE A 383 -2.23 -33.89 4.62
C PHE A 383 -3.47 -33.00 4.44
N ILE A 384 -4.13 -32.63 5.53
CA ILE A 384 -5.26 -31.69 5.54
C ILE A 384 -4.91 -30.57 6.52
N LEU A 385 -4.10 -29.63 6.06
CA LEU A 385 -3.73 -28.44 6.82
C LEU A 385 -4.46 -27.24 6.23
N ASN A 386 -5.57 -26.88 6.83
CA ASN A 386 -6.12 -25.56 6.66
C ASN A 386 -5.56 -24.66 7.75
N ASP A 387 -4.86 -23.60 7.38
CA ASP A 387 -4.57 -22.51 8.29
C ASP A 387 -5.88 -21.94 8.81
N ILE A 388 -5.93 -21.70 10.12
CA ILE A 388 -7.08 -21.07 10.75
C ILE A 388 -6.75 -19.58 10.90
N PHE A 389 -7.45 -18.74 10.16
CA PHE A 389 -7.29 -17.28 10.25
C PHE A 389 -8.10 -16.76 11.42
N VAL A 390 -7.43 -15.99 12.28
CA VAL A 390 -8.04 -15.32 13.42
C VAL A 390 -8.47 -13.93 12.98
N TYR A 391 -9.77 -13.72 12.89
CA TYR A 391 -10.36 -12.42 12.61
C TYR A 391 -10.67 -11.69 13.90
N SER A 392 -10.33 -10.39 13.93
CA SER A 392 -10.81 -9.52 15.00
C SER A 392 -12.33 -9.34 14.91
N ASP A 393 -12.97 -9.26 16.05
CA ASP A 393 -14.42 -9.07 16.18
C ASP A 393 -14.72 -8.03 17.27
N GLN A 394 -15.91 -7.44 17.22
CA GLN A 394 -16.36 -6.47 18.20
C GLN A 394 -16.35 -7.02 19.63
N SER A 395 -16.59 -8.32 19.80
CA SER A 395 -16.58 -9.00 21.11
C SER A 395 -15.20 -9.18 21.72
N ASP A 396 -14.13 -8.91 20.96
CA ASP A 396 -12.76 -9.02 21.43
C ASP A 396 -12.30 -7.74 22.17
N PHE A 397 -13.14 -6.69 22.18
CA PHE A 397 -12.90 -5.45 22.88
C PHE A 397 -13.64 -5.41 24.22
N ASP A 398 -12.99 -4.88 25.24
CA ASP A 398 -13.66 -4.55 26.49
C ASP A 398 -14.39 -3.19 26.43
N ALA A 399 -15.03 -2.80 27.53
CA ALA A 399 -15.78 -1.54 27.63
C ALA A 399 -14.89 -0.28 27.51
N GLU A 400 -13.59 -0.41 27.62
CA GLU A 400 -12.60 0.67 27.48
C GLU A 400 -11.86 0.63 26.14
N GLY A 401 -12.21 -0.33 25.25
CA GLY A 401 -11.63 -0.49 23.93
C GLY A 401 -10.29 -1.27 23.91
N TRP A 402 -10.00 -2.03 24.96
CA TRP A 402 -8.85 -2.92 24.96
C TRP A 402 -9.15 -4.17 24.15
N PHE A 403 -8.33 -4.43 23.15
CA PHE A 403 -8.43 -5.59 22.27
C PHE A 403 -7.65 -6.76 22.86
N ASP A 404 -8.32 -7.90 22.99
CA ASP A 404 -7.76 -9.15 23.51
C ASP A 404 -7.53 -10.15 22.39
N VAL A 405 -6.29 -10.25 21.91
CA VAL A 405 -5.90 -11.21 20.88
C VAL A 405 -6.10 -12.65 21.33
N ASN A 406 -5.87 -12.96 22.62
CA ASN A 406 -6.04 -14.31 23.13
C ASN A 406 -7.52 -14.71 23.08
N HIS A 407 -8.44 -13.78 23.41
CA HIS A 407 -9.88 -14.01 23.25
C HIS A 407 -10.28 -14.24 21.79
N ALA A 408 -9.72 -13.45 20.84
CA ALA A 408 -9.95 -13.63 19.41
C ALA A 408 -9.50 -15.03 18.94
N ILE A 409 -8.36 -15.51 19.43
CA ILE A 409 -7.85 -16.86 19.14
C ILE A 409 -8.77 -17.92 19.72
N GLU A 410 -9.16 -17.82 21.00
CA GLU A 410 -10.05 -18.80 21.64
C GLU A 410 -11.42 -18.85 20.95
N ARG A 411 -12.01 -17.71 20.64
CA ARG A 411 -13.28 -17.60 19.91
C ARG A 411 -13.17 -18.25 18.53
N THR A 412 -12.04 -18.05 17.84
CA THR A 412 -11.80 -18.65 16.53
C THR A 412 -11.70 -20.16 16.62
N LEU A 413 -10.96 -20.71 17.60
CA LEU A 413 -10.88 -22.15 17.83
C LEU A 413 -12.27 -22.77 18.07
N ILE A 414 -13.07 -22.16 18.93
CA ILE A 414 -14.43 -22.62 19.22
C ILE A 414 -15.29 -22.59 17.94
N SER A 415 -15.16 -21.58 17.10
CA SER A 415 -15.95 -21.46 15.86
C SER A 415 -15.66 -22.56 14.84
N VAL A 416 -14.47 -23.16 14.89
CA VAL A 416 -14.09 -24.28 14.03
C VAL A 416 -14.21 -25.65 14.72
N GLY A 417 -14.88 -25.70 15.89
CA GLY A 417 -15.16 -26.95 16.62
C GLY A 417 -13.98 -27.44 17.46
N LEU A 418 -13.02 -26.62 17.76
CA LEU A 418 -11.88 -26.89 18.61
C LEU A 418 -12.09 -26.29 20.02
N THR A 419 -11.29 -26.71 20.97
CA THR A 419 -11.26 -26.17 22.33
C THR A 419 -10.02 -25.28 22.55
N PRO A 420 -10.01 -24.39 23.54
CA PRO A 420 -8.80 -23.63 23.89
C PRO A 420 -7.57 -24.51 24.22
N ALA A 421 -7.80 -25.73 24.74
CA ALA A 421 -6.73 -26.69 25.02
C ALA A 421 -6.04 -27.17 23.73
N ASP A 422 -6.75 -27.21 22.61
CA ASP A 422 -6.22 -27.61 21.30
C ASP A 422 -5.22 -26.60 20.75
N LEU A 423 -5.15 -25.39 21.30
CA LEU A 423 -4.17 -24.38 20.92
C LEU A 423 -2.72 -24.91 21.05
N SER A 424 -2.49 -25.82 22.00
CA SER A 424 -1.19 -26.49 22.16
C SER A 424 -0.72 -27.27 20.92
N LEU A 425 -1.63 -27.60 20.01
CA LEU A 425 -1.38 -28.29 18.75
C LEU A 425 -1.05 -27.35 17.58
N TYR A 426 -1.14 -26.03 17.80
CA TYR A 426 -0.95 -25.01 16.78
C TYR A 426 0.21 -24.10 17.14
N ASN A 427 0.87 -23.59 16.11
CA ASN A 427 1.71 -22.40 16.18
C ASN A 427 0.83 -21.18 15.92
N ILE A 428 1.02 -20.15 16.69
CA ILE A 428 0.40 -18.86 16.45
C ILE A 428 1.37 -18.07 15.59
N ILE A 429 0.92 -17.66 14.41
CA ILE A 429 1.67 -16.79 13.51
C ILE A 429 1.04 -15.42 13.64
N GLU A 430 1.82 -14.45 14.09
CA GLU A 430 1.40 -13.06 14.10
C GLU A 430 1.30 -12.57 12.66
N GLU A 431 0.13 -12.11 12.27
CA GLU A 431 -0.02 -11.32 11.06
C GLU A 431 0.41 -9.89 11.37
N ASP A 432 0.92 -9.17 10.35
CA ASP A 432 1.38 -7.79 10.54
C ASP A 432 0.24 -6.82 10.92
N THR A 433 -1.00 -7.27 10.93
CA THR A 433 -2.17 -6.45 11.23
C THR A 433 -2.48 -6.49 12.73
N LEU A 434 -2.36 -5.33 13.38
CA LEU A 434 -2.85 -5.15 14.76
C LEU A 434 -4.35 -4.90 14.77
N ILE A 435 -4.83 -3.98 13.94
CA ILE A 435 -6.25 -3.65 13.79
C ILE A 435 -6.49 -2.89 12.49
N THR A 436 -7.71 -2.90 12.00
CA THR A 436 -8.14 -2.09 10.86
C THR A 436 -9.20 -1.07 11.30
N ILE A 437 -9.06 0.16 10.86
CA ILE A 437 -10.00 1.24 11.14
C ILE A 437 -10.59 1.82 9.87
N ASN A 438 -11.82 2.30 9.95
CA ASN A 438 -12.52 2.99 8.87
C ASN A 438 -12.38 4.51 9.04
N THR A 439 -11.60 5.13 8.18
CA THR A 439 -11.39 6.59 8.26
C THR A 439 -12.65 7.41 7.98
N ALA A 440 -13.64 6.85 7.29
CA ALA A 440 -14.90 7.53 7.04
C ALA A 440 -15.69 7.84 8.33
N ALA A 441 -15.45 7.06 9.39
CA ALA A 441 -16.02 7.34 10.71
C ALA A 441 -15.39 8.57 11.39
N LEU A 442 -14.23 9.02 10.93
CA LEU A 442 -13.46 10.12 11.51
C LEU A 442 -13.64 11.44 10.76
N THR A 443 -13.72 11.38 9.44
CA THR A 443 -13.71 12.55 8.57
C THR A 443 -15.09 13.20 8.44
N SER A 444 -15.09 14.51 8.26
CA SER A 444 -16.32 15.27 8.07
C SER A 444 -16.98 14.96 6.70
N ALA A 445 -18.30 15.07 6.67
CA ALA A 445 -19.05 15.00 5.43
C ALA A 445 -18.74 16.20 4.50
N PRO A 446 -18.89 16.04 3.18
CA PRO A 446 -18.64 17.12 2.24
C PRO A 446 -19.61 18.29 2.47
N ASN A 447 -19.10 19.51 2.37
CA ASN A 447 -19.87 20.74 2.52
C ASN A 447 -20.07 21.48 1.19
N VAL A 448 -19.82 20.82 0.05
CA VAL A 448 -19.95 21.44 -1.28
C VAL A 448 -21.37 21.25 -1.81
N PRO A 449 -22.15 22.33 -1.99
CA PRO A 449 -23.51 22.23 -2.52
C PRO A 449 -23.53 21.75 -3.96
N ASN A 450 -24.48 20.88 -4.29
CA ASN A 450 -24.71 20.46 -5.68
C ASN A 450 -25.18 21.59 -6.62
N SER A 451 -25.64 22.72 -6.05
CA SER A 451 -26.11 23.90 -6.78
C SER A 451 -25.00 24.75 -7.43
N ILE A 452 -23.71 24.46 -7.12
CA ILE A 452 -22.61 25.17 -7.77
C ILE A 452 -22.52 24.67 -9.22
N ASN A 453 -22.59 25.58 -10.16
CA ASN A 453 -22.55 25.29 -11.58
C ASN A 453 -21.13 25.12 -12.12
N ALA A 454 -21.00 24.48 -13.27
CA ALA A 454 -19.73 24.45 -14.00
C ALA A 454 -19.21 25.86 -14.29
N GLY A 455 -17.93 26.06 -14.12
CA GLY A 455 -17.28 27.38 -14.29
C GLY A 455 -17.36 28.31 -13.07
N GLN A 456 -18.03 27.88 -12.00
CA GLN A 456 -18.14 28.65 -10.77
C GLN A 456 -17.14 28.14 -9.72
N PRO A 457 -16.40 29.01 -9.04
CA PRO A 457 -15.50 28.62 -7.96
C PRO A 457 -16.30 28.17 -6.74
N ILE A 458 -15.70 27.29 -5.94
CA ILE A 458 -16.28 26.85 -4.67
C ILE A 458 -16.18 27.98 -3.65
N PRO A 459 -17.30 28.45 -3.08
CA PRO A 459 -17.27 29.47 -2.04
C PRO A 459 -16.46 29.03 -0.83
N ALA A 460 -15.73 29.96 -0.21
CA ALA A 460 -14.84 29.64 0.91
C ALA A 460 -15.52 28.87 2.05
N GLY A 461 -16.76 29.24 2.40
CA GLY A 461 -17.53 28.56 3.43
C GLY A 461 -18.02 27.15 3.07
N ASN A 462 -17.84 26.74 1.82
CA ASN A 462 -18.21 25.41 1.30
C ASN A 462 -17.00 24.54 0.99
N LYS A 463 -15.79 25.02 1.29
CA LYS A 463 -14.58 24.22 1.11
C LYS A 463 -14.48 23.15 2.19
N ILE A 464 -14.08 21.96 1.77
CA ILE A 464 -13.86 20.82 2.67
C ILE A 464 -12.60 21.11 3.49
N PRO A 465 -12.65 20.98 4.84
CA PRO A 465 -11.48 21.20 5.67
C PRO A 465 -10.42 20.11 5.45
N VAL A 466 -9.16 20.48 5.65
CA VAL A 466 -8.08 19.49 5.79
C VAL A 466 -8.10 19.01 7.23
N GLU A 467 -8.37 17.71 7.42
CA GLU A 467 -8.50 17.10 8.73
C GLU A 467 -7.28 16.23 9.03
N LYS A 468 -6.69 16.51 10.20
CA LYS A 468 -5.49 15.85 10.68
C LYS A 468 -5.77 15.15 11.99
N PHE A 469 -5.37 13.88 12.08
CA PHE A 469 -5.59 13.02 13.23
C PHE A 469 -4.28 12.49 13.79
N ALA A 470 -4.19 12.32 15.08
CA ALA A 470 -3.14 11.57 15.76
C ALA A 470 -3.69 10.23 16.23
N ILE A 471 -2.91 9.18 16.05
CA ILE A 471 -3.26 7.82 16.49
C ILE A 471 -2.36 7.47 17.67
N ARG A 472 -2.96 6.97 18.75
CA ARG A 472 -2.28 6.56 19.95
C ARG A 472 -2.43 5.07 20.15
N PHE A 473 -1.32 4.38 20.37
CA PHE A 473 -1.23 2.97 20.67
C PHE A 473 -0.87 2.76 22.14
N GLU A 474 -1.58 1.87 22.81
CA GLU A 474 -1.42 1.58 24.23
C GLU A 474 -1.43 0.08 24.46
N ILE A 475 -0.62 -0.38 25.41
CA ILE A 475 -0.50 -1.81 25.79
C ILE A 475 -0.67 -1.91 27.30
N ARG A 476 -1.34 -2.97 27.76
CA ARG A 476 -1.40 -3.32 29.18
C ARG A 476 -1.21 -4.82 29.41
N GLU A 477 -0.62 -5.20 30.56
CA GLU A 477 -0.63 -6.59 31.02
C GLU A 477 -1.95 -6.96 31.67
N VAL A 478 -2.44 -8.18 31.43
CA VAL A 478 -3.58 -8.73 32.12
C VAL A 478 -3.09 -9.52 33.35
N ILE A 479 -3.24 -8.98 34.54
CA ILE A 479 -2.84 -9.64 35.78
C ILE A 479 -3.93 -10.59 36.25
N ASN A 480 -5.17 -10.10 36.32
CA ASN A 480 -6.34 -10.89 36.68
C ASN A 480 -7.58 -10.27 36.02
N LYS A 481 -7.98 -10.78 34.84
CA LYS A 481 -9.11 -10.24 34.07
C LYS A 481 -10.46 -10.30 34.82
N PRO A 482 -10.83 -11.42 35.49
CA PRO A 482 -12.06 -11.49 36.28
C PRO A 482 -12.14 -10.44 37.43
N ALA A 483 -10.99 -10.08 37.97
CA ALA A 483 -10.92 -9.07 39.06
C ALA A 483 -10.64 -7.65 38.54
N ASN A 484 -10.57 -7.44 37.21
CA ASN A 484 -10.19 -6.16 36.58
C ASN A 484 -8.84 -5.60 37.07
N ILE A 485 -7.86 -6.51 37.29
CA ILE A 485 -6.52 -6.12 37.71
C ILE A 485 -5.60 -6.20 36.48
N PHE A 486 -5.08 -5.04 36.10
CA PHE A 486 -4.18 -4.87 34.96
C PHE A 486 -2.86 -4.26 35.42
N GLY A 487 -1.79 -4.52 34.69
CA GLY A 487 -0.52 -3.87 34.86
C GLY A 487 -0.53 -2.44 34.32
N ALA A 488 0.58 -1.73 34.54
CA ALA A 488 0.73 -0.38 34.01
C ALA A 488 0.60 -0.35 32.49
N ILE A 489 0.03 0.72 31.95
CA ILE A 489 -0.01 0.98 30.51
C ILE A 489 1.42 1.24 30.05
N GLY A 490 1.88 0.44 29.09
CA GLY A 490 3.22 0.54 28.56
C GLY A 490 3.49 1.89 27.89
N GLY A 491 4.58 2.54 28.28
CA GLY A 491 5.11 3.71 27.63
C GLY A 491 4.21 4.94 27.62
N ASN A 492 3.33 5.11 28.64
CA ASN A 492 2.38 6.25 28.73
C ASN A 492 1.58 6.51 27.45
N GLY A 493 1.27 5.46 26.67
CA GLY A 493 0.60 5.56 25.39
C GLY A 493 1.48 6.25 24.35
N LYS A 494 2.00 5.49 23.42
CA LYS A 494 2.80 6.03 22.31
C LYS A 494 1.87 6.63 21.25
N THR A 495 2.14 7.86 20.87
CA THR A 495 1.38 8.55 19.81
C THR A 495 2.15 8.48 18.51
N LEU A 496 1.50 7.95 17.48
CA LEU A 496 2.01 8.00 16.12
C LEU A 496 1.98 9.46 15.63
N ASN A 497 2.78 9.75 14.62
CA ASN A 497 2.71 11.06 13.97
C ASN A 497 1.29 11.33 13.49
N SER A 498 0.95 12.61 13.40
CA SER A 498 -0.34 13.00 12.84
C SER A 498 -0.43 12.63 11.37
N VAL A 499 -1.61 12.22 10.95
CA VAL A 499 -1.91 11.82 9.58
C VAL A 499 -3.12 12.58 9.06
N ILE A 500 -3.07 12.98 7.79
CA ILE A 500 -4.21 13.60 7.11
C ILE A 500 -5.09 12.50 6.54
N MET A 501 -6.41 12.59 6.81
CA MET A 501 -7.41 11.67 6.30
C MET A 501 -8.50 12.45 5.56
N ASN A 502 -8.98 11.91 4.44
CA ASN A 502 -10.07 12.53 3.68
C ASN A 502 -10.82 11.49 2.86
N ASN A 503 -12.12 11.32 3.14
CA ASN A 503 -13.00 10.40 2.40
C ASN A 503 -13.93 11.11 1.43
N ASN A 504 -13.78 12.40 1.25
CA ASN A 504 -14.67 13.14 0.37
C ASN A 504 -14.39 12.80 -1.10
N PRO A 505 -15.42 12.70 -1.94
CA PRO A 505 -15.24 12.57 -3.38
C PRO A 505 -14.74 13.88 -4.00
N ILE A 506 -14.15 13.78 -5.18
CA ILE A 506 -13.82 14.98 -5.96
C ILE A 506 -15.13 15.65 -6.40
N TYR A 507 -15.25 16.93 -6.11
CA TYR A 507 -16.35 17.72 -6.68
C TYR A 507 -16.02 18.08 -8.13
N ARG A 508 -16.92 17.73 -9.05
CA ARG A 508 -16.74 17.96 -10.48
C ARG A 508 -18.02 18.43 -11.12
N LYS A 509 -17.90 19.44 -11.96
CA LYS A 509 -18.95 19.88 -12.87
C LYS A 509 -18.33 20.14 -14.23
N LEU A 510 -19.03 19.74 -15.27
CA LEU A 510 -18.66 19.96 -16.66
C LEU A 510 -19.92 20.34 -17.44
N ALA A 511 -19.82 21.34 -18.28
CA ALA A 511 -20.87 21.75 -19.19
C ALA A 511 -20.26 22.34 -20.46
N ILE A 512 -21.02 22.29 -21.55
CA ILE A 512 -20.74 23.05 -22.78
C ILE A 512 -21.69 24.24 -22.78
N ALA A 513 -21.13 25.45 -22.85
CA ALA A 513 -21.87 26.69 -22.68
C ALA A 513 -23.02 26.81 -23.68
N GLU A 514 -22.80 26.40 -24.92
CA GLU A 514 -23.75 26.46 -26.00
C GLU A 514 -24.92 25.47 -25.84
N LEU A 515 -24.73 24.39 -25.09
CA LEU A 515 -25.78 23.43 -24.75
C LEU A 515 -26.71 23.92 -23.63
N GLU A 516 -26.24 24.81 -22.75
CA GLU A 516 -27.09 25.32 -21.65
C GLU A 516 -28.33 26.06 -22.13
N SER A 517 -28.22 26.70 -23.29
CA SER A 517 -29.33 27.43 -23.92
C SER A 517 -30.06 26.62 -25.01
N ASN A 518 -29.55 25.43 -25.39
CA ASN A 518 -29.95 24.75 -26.62
C ASN A 518 -30.00 23.22 -26.50
N LEU A 519 -30.64 22.75 -25.48
CA LEU A 519 -30.56 21.39 -24.89
C LEU A 519 -30.70 20.20 -25.88
N CYS A 520 -31.34 20.36 -27.04
CA CYS A 520 -31.62 19.27 -27.99
C CYS A 520 -31.24 19.61 -29.44
N SER A 521 -30.72 20.79 -29.71
CA SER A 521 -30.31 21.17 -31.06
C SER A 521 -28.86 20.86 -31.32
N PRO A 522 -28.49 20.47 -32.55
CA PRO A 522 -27.08 20.42 -32.92
C PRO A 522 -26.42 21.78 -32.70
N ILE A 523 -25.19 21.76 -32.21
CA ILE A 523 -24.44 22.97 -31.98
C ILE A 523 -23.40 23.15 -33.09
N SER A 524 -23.12 24.38 -33.44
CA SER A 524 -22.15 24.75 -34.46
C SER A 524 -21.36 25.99 -34.04
N GLY A 525 -20.33 26.31 -34.79
CA GLY A 525 -19.47 27.45 -34.49
C GLY A 525 -18.49 27.21 -33.34
N THR A 526 -18.14 28.27 -32.63
CA THR A 526 -17.17 28.18 -31.52
C THR A 526 -17.83 27.61 -30.28
N LEU A 527 -17.23 26.60 -29.70
CA LEU A 527 -17.70 25.91 -28.50
C LEU A 527 -16.81 26.21 -27.30
N HIS A 528 -17.43 26.35 -26.15
CA HIS A 528 -16.76 26.63 -24.91
C HIS A 528 -17.17 25.63 -23.81
N ALA A 529 -16.20 25.01 -23.19
CA ALA A 529 -16.41 24.23 -21.97
C ALA A 529 -16.41 25.13 -20.74
N LYS A 530 -17.28 24.78 -19.81
CA LYS A 530 -17.27 25.28 -18.45
C LYS A 530 -16.96 24.12 -17.53
N TYR A 531 -16.06 24.27 -16.58
CA TYR A 531 -15.81 23.23 -15.62
C TYR A 531 -15.40 23.77 -14.24
N THR A 532 -15.65 22.98 -13.24
CA THR A 532 -15.17 23.17 -11.87
C THR A 532 -14.74 21.81 -11.34
N VAL A 533 -13.50 21.74 -10.87
CA VAL A 533 -12.93 20.59 -10.16
C VAL A 533 -12.39 21.08 -8.84
N TYR A 534 -12.81 20.45 -7.76
CA TYR A 534 -12.37 20.81 -6.42
C TYR A 534 -12.17 19.57 -5.56
N HIS A 535 -11.04 19.54 -4.88
CA HIS A 535 -10.76 18.67 -3.74
C HIS A 535 -9.61 19.27 -2.92
N PRO A 536 -9.61 19.23 -1.57
CA PRO A 536 -8.51 19.77 -0.78
C PRO A 536 -7.16 19.09 -1.07
N HIS A 537 -7.18 17.89 -1.64
CA HIS A 537 -6.01 17.13 -2.02
C HIS A 537 -6.01 16.78 -3.51
N LEU A 538 -6.34 17.73 -4.36
CA LEU A 538 -6.34 17.56 -5.81
C LEU A 538 -4.91 17.27 -6.29
N SER A 539 -4.73 16.26 -7.16
CA SER A 539 -3.44 15.91 -7.74
C SER A 539 -3.36 16.18 -9.23
N SER A 540 -4.46 15.98 -9.95
CA SER A 540 -4.50 16.15 -11.39
C SER A 540 -5.85 16.63 -11.86
N CYS A 541 -5.84 17.36 -12.98
CA CYS A 541 -7.02 17.77 -13.70
C CYS A 541 -6.65 17.91 -15.17
N SER A 542 -7.38 17.25 -16.08
CA SER A 542 -7.19 17.38 -17.52
C SER A 542 -8.51 17.22 -18.25
N MET A 543 -8.62 17.78 -19.46
CA MET A 543 -9.82 17.67 -20.27
C MET A 543 -9.45 17.20 -21.68
N HIS A 544 -10.25 16.28 -22.20
CA HIS A 544 -10.02 15.62 -23.47
C HIS A 544 -11.27 15.61 -24.32
N LEU A 545 -11.10 15.95 -25.59
CA LEU A 545 -12.15 15.90 -26.61
C LEU A 545 -11.85 14.81 -27.62
N ASN A 546 -12.79 13.92 -27.87
CA ASN A 546 -12.73 12.95 -28.96
C ASN A 546 -14.06 12.76 -29.67
N ASN A 547 -14.02 12.26 -30.89
CA ASN A 547 -15.21 11.82 -31.62
C ASN A 547 -15.30 10.28 -31.68
N ASN A 548 -16.46 9.75 -32.06
CA ASN A 548 -16.72 8.31 -32.13
C ASN A 548 -15.79 7.54 -33.11
N SER A 549 -15.23 8.23 -34.09
CA SER A 549 -14.34 7.62 -35.09
C SER A 549 -12.87 7.71 -34.68
N HIS A 550 -12.58 8.34 -33.56
CA HIS A 550 -11.21 8.67 -33.12
C HIS A 550 -10.37 9.45 -34.14
N SER A 551 -11.02 10.07 -35.15
CA SER A 551 -10.35 10.91 -36.14
C SER A 551 -10.03 12.32 -35.59
N VAL A 552 -10.71 12.72 -34.51
CA VAL A 552 -10.42 13.93 -33.75
C VAL A 552 -10.18 13.54 -32.31
N GLU A 553 -8.95 13.70 -31.87
CA GLU A 553 -8.53 13.47 -30.50
C GLU A 553 -7.58 14.58 -30.06
N ARG A 554 -7.91 15.27 -28.99
CA ARG A 554 -7.04 16.33 -28.48
C ARG A 554 -7.29 16.65 -27.01
N ASP A 555 -6.22 17.10 -26.37
CA ASP A 555 -6.32 17.75 -25.08
C ASP A 555 -6.77 19.19 -25.24
N ILE A 556 -7.66 19.59 -24.37
CA ILE A 556 -8.05 20.98 -24.24
C ILE A 556 -7.13 21.59 -23.21
N SER A 557 -6.15 22.38 -23.69
CA SER A 557 -5.22 23.14 -22.86
C SER A 557 -5.58 24.61 -22.95
N ASP A 558 -6.19 25.14 -21.94
CA ASP A 558 -6.55 26.56 -21.84
C ASP A 558 -5.74 27.30 -20.76
N GLY A 559 -4.54 26.84 -20.49
CA GLY A 559 -3.66 27.40 -19.47
C GLY A 559 -4.02 27.03 -18.02
N ILE A 560 -5.07 26.25 -17.83
CA ILE A 560 -5.52 25.84 -16.48
C ILE A 560 -5.06 24.43 -16.16
N ILE A 561 -4.68 23.69 -17.18
CA ILE A 561 -4.23 22.33 -17.08
C ILE A 561 -2.80 22.29 -17.57
N PRO A 562 -1.97 21.58 -16.87
CA PRO A 562 -2.27 20.51 -15.94
C PRO A 562 -1.83 20.85 -14.53
N LEU A 563 -2.51 20.30 -13.57
CA LEU A 563 -1.88 20.00 -12.32
C LEU A 563 -0.95 18.82 -12.54
N SER A 564 0.31 19.08 -12.80
CA SER A 564 1.29 18.04 -12.66
C SER A 564 1.65 17.92 -11.19
N GLY A 565 1.30 16.82 -10.66
CA GLY A 565 2.02 16.19 -9.60
C GLY A 565 1.71 16.68 -8.21
N ASN A 566 1.74 15.76 -7.43
CA ASN A 566 1.96 15.57 -6.02
C ASN A 566 2.76 16.67 -5.29
N THR A 567 3.35 17.64 -5.96
CA THR A 567 4.33 18.57 -5.40
C THR A 567 3.77 19.89 -4.93
N ASN A 568 2.53 20.25 -5.30
CA ASN A 568 1.94 21.50 -4.83
C ASN A 568 0.61 21.27 -4.08
N PRO A 569 0.65 21.00 -2.77
CA PRO A 569 -0.54 20.83 -1.95
C PRO A 569 -1.42 22.09 -1.86
N ALA A 570 -0.94 23.25 -2.30
CA ALA A 570 -1.72 24.49 -2.30
C ALA A 570 -2.78 24.53 -3.40
N VAL A 571 -2.67 23.71 -4.44
CA VAL A 571 -3.66 23.70 -5.51
C VAL A 571 -4.78 22.72 -5.19
N THR A 572 -5.93 23.27 -4.85
CA THR A 572 -7.11 22.50 -4.43
C THR A 572 -8.28 22.64 -5.41
N GLU A 573 -8.21 23.55 -6.36
CA GLU A 573 -9.32 23.90 -7.24
C GLU A 573 -8.84 24.29 -8.64
N ARG A 574 -9.62 23.88 -9.64
CA ARG A 574 -9.51 24.34 -11.03
C ARG A 574 -10.89 24.66 -11.56
N THR A 575 -11.02 25.84 -12.11
CA THR A 575 -12.29 26.30 -12.68
C THR A 575 -12.05 27.19 -13.89
N ASN A 576 -12.88 27.03 -14.91
CA ASN A 576 -12.93 27.91 -16.08
C ASN A 576 -14.36 27.97 -16.59
N ASN A 577 -14.76 29.12 -17.09
CA ASN A 577 -16.10 29.36 -17.62
C ASN A 577 -16.15 29.55 -19.15
N SER A 578 -15.00 29.49 -19.84
CA SER A 578 -14.91 29.76 -21.28
C SER A 578 -13.72 29.08 -21.97
N SER A 579 -13.43 27.83 -21.61
CA SER A 579 -12.39 27.04 -22.30
C SER A 579 -12.80 26.74 -23.72
N GLN A 580 -12.09 27.27 -24.71
CA GLN A 580 -12.41 27.04 -26.12
C GLN A 580 -12.12 25.58 -26.50
N LEU A 581 -13.12 24.89 -27.09
CA LEU A 581 -13.03 23.50 -27.52
C LEU A 581 -12.53 23.32 -28.96
N ASN A 582 -12.77 24.31 -29.81
CA ASN A 582 -12.38 24.27 -31.21
C ASN A 582 -11.79 25.60 -31.66
N ASN A 583 -10.86 25.53 -32.66
CA ASN A 583 -10.37 26.71 -33.34
C ASN A 583 -11.17 26.87 -34.65
N PRO A 584 -12.00 27.91 -34.77
CA PRO A 584 -12.71 28.13 -36.03
C PRO A 584 -11.73 28.38 -37.20
N PRO A 585 -12.05 27.90 -38.40
CA PRO A 585 -13.30 27.25 -38.78
C PRO A 585 -13.22 25.76 -39.07
N ASN A 586 -12.11 25.03 -38.83
CA ASN A 586 -11.92 23.77 -39.58
C ASN A 586 -11.45 22.55 -38.77
N ASP A 587 -11.45 22.54 -37.45
CA ASP A 587 -10.88 21.41 -36.71
C ASP A 587 -11.90 20.45 -36.08
N MET A 588 -13.20 20.69 -36.29
CA MET A 588 -14.27 19.75 -35.97
C MET A 588 -15.11 19.45 -37.21
N THR A 589 -15.42 18.17 -37.39
CA THR A 589 -16.31 17.68 -38.45
C THR A 589 -17.70 17.40 -37.90
N ARG A 590 -18.72 17.30 -38.78
CA ARG A 590 -20.05 16.88 -38.37
C ARG A 590 -20.03 15.48 -37.78
N CYS A 591 -20.14 15.39 -36.47
CA CYS A 591 -20.03 14.12 -35.74
C CYS A 591 -20.51 14.26 -34.28
N THR A 592 -20.67 13.14 -33.60
CA THR A 592 -20.85 13.09 -32.16
C THR A 592 -19.49 13.13 -31.47
N TYR A 593 -19.41 13.94 -30.45
CA TYR A 593 -18.18 14.14 -29.65
C TYR A 593 -18.43 13.82 -28.19
N ALA A 594 -17.36 13.38 -27.53
CA ALA A 594 -17.30 13.22 -26.10
C ALA A 594 -16.24 14.19 -25.53
N LEU A 595 -16.68 15.04 -24.62
CA LEU A 595 -15.80 15.86 -23.81
C LEU A 595 -15.64 15.19 -22.45
N LYS A 596 -14.41 14.82 -22.08
CA LYS A 596 -14.09 14.11 -20.86
C LYS A 596 -13.23 14.97 -19.95
N LEU A 597 -13.66 15.10 -18.70
CA LEU A 597 -12.92 15.78 -17.64
C LEU A 597 -12.33 14.75 -16.69
N TYR A 598 -11.02 14.59 -16.72
CA TYR A 598 -10.27 13.73 -15.83
C TYR A 598 -9.86 14.51 -14.59
N SER A 599 -9.82 13.85 -13.47
CA SER A 599 -9.32 14.44 -12.23
C SER A 599 -8.85 13.35 -11.30
N GLY A 600 -7.82 13.63 -10.53
CA GLY A 600 -7.26 12.73 -9.55
C GLY A 600 -7.02 13.43 -8.22
N THR A 601 -6.91 12.64 -7.16
CA THR A 601 -6.52 13.10 -5.84
C THR A 601 -5.23 12.44 -5.40
N ARG A 602 -4.61 12.99 -4.34
CA ARG A 602 -3.48 12.38 -3.63
C ARG A 602 -3.96 11.42 -2.54
N LYS A 603 -5.19 10.91 -2.65
CA LYS A 603 -5.73 9.94 -1.70
C LYS A 603 -5.20 8.54 -2.00
N HIS A 604 -4.76 7.86 -0.96
CA HIS A 604 -4.31 6.48 -0.99
C HIS A 604 -4.96 5.70 0.14
N THR A 605 -5.24 4.42 -0.11
CA THR A 605 -5.72 3.56 0.98
C THR A 605 -4.61 3.34 2.00
N GLY A 606 -4.97 3.30 3.26
CA GLY A 606 -4.02 2.97 4.34
C GLY A 606 -3.77 1.47 4.49
N ASP A 607 -4.16 0.66 3.51
CA ASP A 607 -3.94 -0.79 3.52
C ASP A 607 -2.77 -1.19 2.59
N PHE A 608 -2.88 -0.88 1.30
CA PHE A 608 -1.86 -1.23 0.30
C PHE A 608 -1.31 -0.04 -0.49
N GLY A 609 -1.69 1.18 -0.14
CA GLY A 609 -1.25 2.38 -0.85
C GLY A 609 -1.95 2.62 -2.19
N ASP A 610 -3.07 1.94 -2.44
CA ASP A 610 -3.84 2.11 -3.67
C ASP A 610 -4.40 3.53 -3.79
N SER A 611 -4.31 4.11 -4.98
CA SER A 611 -4.83 5.45 -5.23
C SER A 611 -6.35 5.47 -5.40
N ASP A 612 -6.96 6.60 -5.04
CA ASP A 612 -8.38 6.86 -5.30
C ASP A 612 -8.59 7.27 -6.76
N GLY A 613 -8.87 6.29 -7.62
CA GLY A 613 -9.22 6.52 -9.01
C GLY A 613 -10.67 6.96 -9.19
N SER A 614 -10.92 7.93 -10.05
CA SER A 614 -12.28 8.34 -10.42
C SER A 614 -12.48 8.30 -11.93
N SER A 615 -13.64 7.76 -12.37
CA SER A 615 -14.04 7.82 -13.78
C SER A 615 -14.09 9.27 -14.27
N PRO A 616 -13.75 9.54 -15.53
CA PRO A 616 -13.92 10.89 -16.07
C PRO A 616 -15.39 11.31 -16.03
N LEU A 617 -15.62 12.60 -15.82
CA LEU A 617 -16.94 13.18 -16.07
C LEU A 617 -17.06 13.44 -17.58
N GLU A 618 -18.11 12.90 -18.20
CA GLU A 618 -18.28 12.93 -19.65
C GLU A 618 -19.52 13.75 -20.05
N GLN A 619 -19.36 14.59 -21.09
CA GLN A 619 -20.42 15.31 -21.76
C GLN A 619 -20.43 14.93 -23.24
N LEU A 620 -21.52 14.28 -23.68
CA LEU A 620 -21.73 13.98 -25.10
C LEU A 620 -22.46 15.12 -25.78
N PHE A 621 -22.10 15.40 -27.03
CA PHE A 621 -22.78 16.37 -27.85
C PHE A 621 -22.63 16.06 -29.35
N PHE A 622 -23.55 16.59 -30.16
CA PHE A 622 -23.48 16.52 -31.62
C PHE A 622 -23.06 17.91 -32.16
N TYR A 623 -21.98 17.91 -32.94
CA TYR A 623 -21.52 19.10 -33.64
C TYR A 623 -22.01 19.08 -35.09
N ASP A 624 -22.65 20.15 -35.53
CA ASP A 624 -23.09 20.38 -36.91
C ASP A 624 -22.23 21.52 -37.52
N ILE A 625 -22.00 21.47 -38.84
CA ILE A 625 -21.16 22.45 -39.55
C ILE A 625 -22.02 23.60 -40.04
#